data_ffd22007f7df3467b23b404e394d73a0
#
_entry.id   ffd22007f7df3467b23b404e394d73a0
#
_cell.length_a   1.000
_cell.length_b   1.000
_cell.length_c   1.000
_cell.angle_alpha   90.00
_cell.angle_beta   90.00
_cell.angle_gamma   90.00
#
_symmetry.space_group_name_H-M   'P 1'
#
loop_
_entity.id
_entity.type
_entity.pdbx_description
1 polymer ?
#
loop_
_entity_poly.entity_id
_entity_poly.type
_entity_poly.pdbx_seq_one_letter_code
_entity_poly.pdbx_strand_id
1 'polypeptide(L)'
;MHWEDLTGDQFPEAVKQAESVCLLPLSCIERHGHHLPLGTDMFIGRELCRRIAELEPAVIFPDFFFTQILEARHVPGTVGIEPELIIRLLENTCREIARNGLKKIVIVNAHGGNDHLIHYFAQIQLASRRDYVVYIPQPAYLAEEPSTAAQWETVIDDHAGERETSMILAIRPELVRLASLPADGEGMPLGRLKPLRDQGTYVGIWWYADNPTHYCGDGRPATAEKGAAWFADRSRALAKAIRTIKDDKESKRLQDEFFEKVG
;
A
#
# COMPACT_ATOMS: atom_id res chain seq x y z
N MET A 1 -16.64 -4.29 3.49
CA MET A 1 -17.44 -5.16 2.60
C MET A 1 -16.60 -5.42 1.36
N HIS A 2 -16.23 -6.69 1.09
CA HIS A 2 -15.46 -7.03 -0.11
C HIS A 2 -16.37 -6.98 -1.34
N TRP A 3 -15.93 -6.31 -2.38
CA TRP A 3 -16.70 -6.13 -3.62
C TRP A 3 -17.04 -7.47 -4.27
N GLU A 4 -16.06 -8.36 -4.36
CA GLU A 4 -16.21 -9.70 -4.96
C GLU A 4 -17.18 -10.63 -4.22
N ASP A 5 -17.48 -10.34 -2.94
CA ASP A 5 -18.40 -11.13 -2.13
C ASP A 5 -19.87 -10.64 -2.25
N LEU A 6 -20.10 -9.47 -2.87
CA LEU A 6 -21.43 -8.89 -3.00
C LEU A 6 -22.14 -9.41 -4.24
N THR A 7 -23.41 -9.75 -4.07
CA THR A 7 -24.28 -9.96 -5.22
C THR A 7 -24.67 -8.61 -5.85
N GLY A 8 -25.14 -8.63 -7.12
CA GLY A 8 -25.60 -7.41 -7.79
C GLY A 8 -26.70 -6.66 -7.03
N ASP A 9 -27.57 -7.39 -6.33
CA ASP A 9 -28.67 -6.81 -5.55
C ASP A 9 -28.19 -6.22 -4.20
N GLN A 10 -27.10 -6.72 -3.64
CA GLN A 10 -26.50 -6.19 -2.40
C GLN A 10 -25.65 -4.95 -2.64
N PHE A 11 -25.12 -4.79 -3.85
CA PHE A 11 -24.14 -3.76 -4.15
C PHE A 11 -24.65 -2.32 -3.93
N PRO A 12 -25.87 -1.92 -4.35
CA PRO A 12 -26.36 -0.56 -4.10
C PRO A 12 -26.45 -0.19 -2.60
N GLU A 13 -26.84 -1.13 -1.75
CA GLU A 13 -26.90 -0.89 -0.32
C GLU A 13 -25.48 -0.79 0.29
N ALA A 14 -24.54 -1.61 -0.20
CA ALA A 14 -23.13 -1.52 0.21
C ALA A 14 -22.51 -0.14 -0.13
N VAL A 15 -22.79 0.40 -1.34
CA VAL A 15 -22.36 1.75 -1.75
C VAL A 15 -22.92 2.81 -0.80
N LYS A 16 -24.18 2.69 -0.42
CA LYS A 16 -24.83 3.62 0.53
C LYS A 16 -24.22 3.55 1.92
N GLN A 17 -24.01 2.35 2.47
CA GLN A 17 -23.38 2.14 3.78
C GLN A 17 -21.93 2.65 3.81
N ALA A 18 -21.21 2.50 2.70
CA ALA A 18 -19.86 3.00 2.51
C ALA A 18 -19.79 4.52 2.30
N GLU A 19 -20.92 5.22 2.18
CA GLU A 19 -20.99 6.66 1.85
C GLU A 19 -20.14 7.00 0.62
N SER A 20 -20.23 6.15 -0.41
CA SER A 20 -19.47 6.23 -1.68
C SER A 20 -17.95 6.08 -1.54
N VAL A 21 -17.43 5.53 -0.43
CA VAL A 21 -16.01 5.27 -0.25
C VAL A 21 -15.64 3.86 -0.71
N CYS A 22 -14.61 3.77 -1.55
CA CYS A 22 -13.94 2.54 -1.95
C CYS A 22 -12.50 2.52 -1.45
N LEU A 23 -12.10 1.46 -0.76
CA LEU A 23 -10.71 1.17 -0.46
C LEU A 23 -10.12 0.38 -1.63
N LEU A 24 -9.07 0.90 -2.24
CA LEU A 24 -8.31 0.25 -3.30
C LEU A 24 -6.99 -0.26 -2.72
N PRO A 25 -6.87 -1.55 -2.35
CA PRO A 25 -5.62 -2.12 -1.85
C PRO A 25 -4.61 -2.18 -2.99
N LEU A 26 -3.53 -1.41 -2.86
CA LEU A 26 -2.48 -1.31 -3.86
C LEU A 26 -1.23 -2.02 -3.36
N SER A 27 -0.78 -3.03 -4.10
CA SER A 27 0.32 -3.91 -3.73
C SER A 27 1.12 -4.33 -4.96
N CYS A 28 2.09 -5.22 -4.80
CA CYS A 28 2.76 -5.89 -5.90
C CYS A 28 3.00 -7.38 -5.61
N ILE A 29 3.57 -8.09 -6.57
CA ILE A 29 4.09 -9.44 -6.41
C ILE A 29 5.60 -9.37 -6.57
N GLU A 30 6.31 -9.56 -5.48
CA GLU A 30 7.78 -9.46 -5.44
C GLU A 30 8.39 -10.39 -4.41
N ARG A 31 9.69 -10.58 -4.52
CA ARG A 31 10.45 -11.34 -3.54
C ARG A 31 10.53 -10.56 -2.22
N HIS A 32 10.26 -11.23 -1.10
CA HIS A 32 10.44 -10.72 0.26
C HIS A 32 11.45 -11.59 1.02
N GLY A 33 12.72 -11.30 0.81
CA GLY A 33 13.80 -12.10 1.37
C GLY A 33 13.72 -13.58 0.93
N HIS A 34 14.13 -14.49 1.80
CA HIS A 34 14.09 -15.93 1.55
C HIS A 34 12.93 -16.64 2.26
N HIS A 35 12.24 -15.93 3.13
CA HIS A 35 11.38 -16.52 4.17
C HIS A 35 9.91 -16.09 4.08
N LEU A 36 9.60 -15.03 3.35
CA LEU A 36 8.24 -14.56 3.17
C LEU A 36 7.68 -14.92 1.78
N PRO A 37 6.36 -15.02 1.63
CA PRO A 37 5.73 -15.30 0.35
C PRO A 37 5.83 -14.12 -0.61
N LEU A 38 5.80 -14.39 -1.91
CA LEU A 38 5.84 -13.35 -2.97
C LEU A 38 4.67 -12.36 -2.90
N GLY A 39 3.55 -12.76 -2.33
CA GLY A 39 2.35 -11.93 -2.15
C GLY A 39 2.27 -11.21 -0.80
N THR A 40 3.39 -10.98 -0.11
CA THR A 40 3.44 -10.33 1.20
C THR A 40 2.65 -9.02 1.21
N ASP A 41 2.94 -8.11 0.31
CA ASP A 41 2.22 -6.82 0.20
C ASP A 41 0.72 -6.99 -0.03
N MET A 42 0.36 -7.94 -0.89
CA MET A 42 -1.03 -8.22 -1.20
C MET A 42 -1.80 -8.71 0.05
N PHE A 43 -1.21 -9.62 0.82
CA PHE A 43 -1.82 -10.10 2.06
C PHE A 43 -1.93 -8.99 3.10
N ILE A 44 -0.89 -8.15 3.24
CA ILE A 44 -0.89 -7.00 4.17
C ILE A 44 -1.95 -5.98 3.75
N GLY A 45 -1.99 -5.57 2.48
CA GLY A 45 -2.96 -4.61 1.97
C GLY A 45 -4.41 -5.07 2.12
N ARG A 46 -4.69 -6.33 1.81
CA ARG A 46 -6.02 -6.94 1.97
C ARG A 46 -6.47 -6.94 3.43
N GLU A 47 -5.63 -7.42 4.33
CA GLU A 47 -5.95 -7.47 5.75
C GLU A 47 -6.13 -6.08 6.35
N LEU A 48 -5.29 -5.13 5.96
CA LEU A 48 -5.42 -3.74 6.41
C LEU A 48 -6.75 -3.14 5.97
N CYS A 49 -7.13 -3.28 4.69
CA CYS A 49 -8.43 -2.82 4.18
C CYS A 49 -9.60 -3.49 4.91
N ARG A 50 -9.52 -4.80 5.19
CA ARG A 50 -10.54 -5.53 5.93
C ARG A 50 -10.75 -4.91 7.33
N ARG A 51 -9.67 -4.71 8.09
CA ARG A 51 -9.73 -4.12 9.44
C ARG A 51 -10.21 -2.68 9.44
N ILE A 52 -9.80 -1.88 8.45
CA ILE A 52 -10.30 -0.51 8.27
C ILE A 52 -11.81 -0.53 8.08
N ALA A 53 -12.31 -1.39 7.18
CA ALA A 53 -13.74 -1.46 6.84
C ALA A 53 -14.62 -2.03 7.97
N GLU A 54 -14.05 -2.72 8.95
CA GLU A 54 -14.72 -3.13 10.19
C GLU A 54 -14.90 -1.96 11.17
N LEU A 55 -13.95 -1.03 11.19
CA LEU A 55 -14.00 0.16 12.04
C LEU A 55 -14.80 1.30 11.40
N GLU A 56 -14.68 1.45 10.10
CA GLU A 56 -15.32 2.50 9.32
C GLU A 56 -15.82 1.90 7.99
N PRO A 57 -17.15 1.69 7.82
CA PRO A 57 -17.69 0.97 6.67
C PRO A 57 -17.24 1.52 5.32
N ALA A 58 -16.70 0.66 4.46
CA ALA A 58 -16.26 0.99 3.11
C ALA A 58 -16.40 -0.25 2.22
N VAL A 59 -16.53 -0.07 0.91
CA VAL A 59 -16.38 -1.15 -0.06
C VAL A 59 -14.90 -1.35 -0.33
N ILE A 60 -14.43 -2.60 -0.27
CA ILE A 60 -13.05 -2.96 -0.56
C ILE A 60 -13.00 -3.52 -1.98
N PHE A 61 -12.25 -2.88 -2.86
CA PHE A 61 -12.00 -3.37 -4.22
C PHE A 61 -11.10 -4.62 -4.16
N PRO A 62 -11.24 -5.58 -5.10
CA PRO A 62 -10.31 -6.72 -5.20
C PRO A 62 -8.84 -6.28 -5.26
N ASP A 63 -7.92 -7.16 -4.84
CA ASP A 63 -6.50 -6.84 -4.79
C ASP A 63 -5.98 -6.30 -6.12
N PHE A 64 -5.36 -5.12 -6.07
CA PHE A 64 -4.71 -4.50 -7.21
C PHE A 64 -3.19 -4.63 -7.07
N PHE A 65 -2.60 -5.64 -7.69
CA PHE A 65 -1.16 -5.92 -7.62
C PHE A 65 -0.39 -5.55 -8.91
N PHE A 66 -1.02 -4.88 -9.84
CA PHE A 66 -0.42 -4.42 -11.10
C PHE A 66 0.23 -3.06 -10.92
N THR A 67 1.31 -3.01 -10.14
CA THR A 67 1.97 -1.76 -9.73
C THR A 67 3.46 -1.73 -10.05
N GLN A 68 4.17 -0.69 -9.61
CA GLN A 68 5.57 -0.46 -9.84
C GLN A 68 6.42 -1.41 -8.97
N ILE A 69 7.36 -2.16 -9.58
CA ILE A 69 8.36 -3.01 -8.91
C ILE A 69 9.56 -3.28 -9.83
N LEU A 70 9.99 -2.27 -10.55
CA LEU A 70 11.04 -2.44 -11.55
C LEU A 70 12.41 -2.72 -10.93
N GLU A 71 12.66 -2.22 -9.72
CA GLU A 71 13.90 -2.41 -8.95
C GLU A 71 14.16 -3.86 -8.56
N ALA A 72 13.11 -4.69 -8.50
CA ALA A 72 13.20 -6.11 -8.16
C ALA A 72 13.08 -7.06 -9.37
N ARG A 73 13.06 -6.56 -10.60
CA ARG A 73 12.93 -7.41 -11.81
C ARG A 73 14.04 -8.44 -11.99
N HIS A 74 15.19 -8.23 -11.38
CA HIS A 74 16.33 -9.14 -11.42
C HIS A 74 16.15 -10.39 -10.55
N VAL A 75 15.14 -10.43 -9.66
CA VAL A 75 14.88 -11.58 -8.80
C VAL A 75 13.67 -12.38 -9.29
N PRO A 76 13.76 -13.74 -9.29
CA PRO A 76 12.64 -14.58 -9.71
C PRO A 76 11.40 -14.42 -8.86
N GLY A 77 10.23 -14.50 -9.49
CA GLY A 77 8.93 -14.37 -8.85
C GLY A 77 8.36 -12.95 -8.82
N THR A 78 9.17 -11.93 -9.14
CA THR A 78 8.70 -10.55 -9.28
C THR A 78 7.92 -10.37 -10.59
N VAL A 79 6.77 -9.69 -10.50
CA VAL A 79 5.89 -9.40 -11.65
C VAL A 79 5.96 -7.90 -11.96
N GLY A 80 6.93 -7.53 -12.80
CA GLY A 80 7.07 -6.13 -13.26
C GLY A 80 6.09 -5.81 -14.38
N ILE A 81 5.39 -4.68 -14.24
CA ILE A 81 4.43 -4.15 -15.22
C ILE A 81 5.03 -2.93 -15.93
N GLU A 82 4.71 -2.74 -17.19
CA GLU A 82 5.14 -1.54 -17.93
C GLU A 82 4.50 -0.28 -17.33
N PRO A 83 5.28 0.80 -17.09
CA PRO A 83 4.81 2.00 -16.38
C PRO A 83 3.57 2.64 -16.99
N GLU A 84 3.50 2.74 -18.32
CA GLU A 84 2.34 3.30 -19.02
C GLU A 84 1.09 2.44 -18.83
N LEU A 85 1.25 1.12 -18.80
CA LEU A 85 0.15 0.19 -18.56
C LEU A 85 -0.39 0.32 -17.13
N ILE A 86 0.48 0.50 -16.15
CA ILE A 86 0.08 0.72 -14.75
C ILE A 86 -0.84 1.94 -14.65
N ILE A 87 -0.42 3.08 -15.20
CA ILE A 87 -1.21 4.33 -15.15
C ILE A 87 -2.56 4.13 -15.84
N ARG A 88 -2.58 3.55 -17.02
CA ARG A 88 -3.81 3.32 -17.79
C ARG A 88 -4.77 2.37 -17.06
N LEU A 89 -4.23 1.33 -16.43
CA LEU A 89 -5.03 0.36 -15.67
C LEU A 89 -5.62 0.98 -14.41
N LEU A 90 -4.82 1.73 -13.64
CA LEU A 90 -5.30 2.48 -12.46
C LEU A 90 -6.38 3.48 -12.83
N GLU A 91 -6.18 4.28 -13.89
CA GLU A 91 -7.21 5.22 -14.35
C GLU A 91 -8.51 4.52 -14.76
N ASN A 92 -8.41 3.43 -15.52
CA ASN A 92 -9.58 2.66 -15.91
C ASN A 92 -10.31 2.08 -14.69
N THR A 93 -9.55 1.51 -13.74
CA THR A 93 -10.09 0.97 -12.50
C THR A 93 -10.83 2.04 -11.70
N CYS A 94 -10.23 3.22 -11.50
CA CYS A 94 -10.87 4.32 -10.79
C CYS A 94 -12.16 4.80 -11.50
N ARG A 95 -12.17 4.87 -12.84
CA ARG A 95 -13.39 5.20 -13.59
C ARG A 95 -14.49 4.17 -13.40
N GLU A 96 -14.14 2.88 -13.41
CA GLU A 96 -15.12 1.81 -13.21
C GLU A 96 -15.65 1.78 -11.77
N ILE A 97 -14.79 1.99 -10.77
CA ILE A 97 -15.20 2.17 -9.36
C ILE A 97 -16.20 3.33 -9.27
N ALA A 98 -15.87 4.47 -9.86
CA ALA A 98 -16.71 5.66 -9.85
C ALA A 98 -18.03 5.48 -10.62
N ARG A 99 -18.00 4.78 -11.77
CA ARG A 99 -19.21 4.45 -12.54
C ARG A 99 -20.21 3.63 -11.72
N ASN A 100 -19.71 2.81 -10.80
CA ASN A 100 -20.51 2.00 -9.88
C ASN A 100 -20.95 2.75 -8.60
N GLY A 101 -20.78 4.08 -8.54
CA GLY A 101 -21.30 4.92 -7.45
C GLY A 101 -20.33 5.20 -6.31
N LEU A 102 -19.12 4.65 -6.35
CA LEU A 102 -18.08 4.87 -5.33
C LEU A 102 -17.17 6.03 -5.75
N LYS A 103 -17.53 7.24 -5.38
CA LYS A 103 -16.91 8.50 -5.85
C LYS A 103 -15.69 8.94 -5.04
N LYS A 104 -15.44 8.35 -3.91
CA LYS A 104 -14.31 8.61 -3.03
C LYS A 104 -13.40 7.38 -3.00
N ILE A 105 -12.35 7.40 -3.82
CA ILE A 105 -11.44 6.27 -4.02
C ILE A 105 -10.22 6.47 -3.14
N VAL A 106 -10.02 5.59 -2.18
CA VAL A 106 -8.92 5.67 -1.23
C VAL A 106 -7.89 4.60 -1.57
N ILE A 107 -6.73 5.03 -2.02
CA ILE A 107 -5.59 4.13 -2.24
C ILE A 107 -4.99 3.76 -0.89
N VAL A 108 -5.05 2.47 -0.54
CA VAL A 108 -4.39 1.89 0.62
C VAL A 108 -3.12 1.19 0.12
N ASN A 109 -2.00 1.93 0.16
CA ASN A 109 -0.72 1.43 -0.34
C ASN A 109 -0.06 0.49 0.65
N ALA A 110 0.30 -0.71 0.20
CA ALA A 110 1.01 -1.73 0.97
C ALA A 110 2.42 -2.02 0.42
N HIS A 111 2.89 -1.28 -0.58
CA HIS A 111 4.20 -1.45 -1.20
C HIS A 111 4.97 -0.15 -1.26
N GLY A 112 6.15 -0.10 -0.63
CA GLY A 112 6.96 1.13 -0.54
C GLY A 112 7.41 1.68 -1.90
N GLY A 113 7.68 0.83 -2.88
CA GLY A 113 8.07 1.24 -4.24
C GLY A 113 6.99 2.04 -4.99
N ASN A 114 5.75 2.03 -4.52
CA ASN A 114 4.65 2.78 -5.12
C ASN A 114 4.61 4.26 -4.75
N ASP A 115 5.37 4.74 -3.77
CA ASP A 115 5.19 6.09 -3.21
C ASP A 115 5.25 7.19 -4.26
N HIS A 116 6.23 7.15 -5.17
CA HIS A 116 6.29 8.12 -6.27
C HIS A 116 5.17 7.95 -7.28
N LEU A 117 4.79 6.71 -7.59
CA LEU A 117 3.72 6.39 -8.52
C LEU A 117 2.39 6.96 -8.06
N ILE A 118 2.00 6.72 -6.81
CA ILE A 118 0.66 7.10 -6.32
C ILE A 118 0.50 8.62 -6.20
N HIS A 119 1.55 9.34 -5.80
CA HIS A 119 1.51 10.80 -5.76
C HIS A 119 1.43 11.39 -7.17
N TYR A 120 2.20 10.88 -8.12
CA TYR A 120 2.10 11.28 -9.51
C TYR A 120 0.73 10.93 -10.09
N PHE A 121 0.21 9.73 -9.79
CA PHE A 121 -1.13 9.31 -10.21
C PHE A 121 -2.23 10.26 -9.70
N ALA A 122 -2.15 10.73 -8.45
CA ALA A 122 -3.08 11.70 -7.91
C ALA A 122 -3.00 13.04 -8.66
N GLN A 123 -1.80 13.50 -9.02
CA GLN A 123 -1.61 14.74 -9.78
C GLN A 123 -2.16 14.66 -11.21
N ILE A 124 -1.95 13.55 -11.89
CA ILE A 124 -2.45 13.39 -13.27
C ILE A 124 -3.98 13.26 -13.35
N GLN A 125 -4.70 13.09 -12.22
CA GLN A 125 -6.15 13.21 -12.24
C GLN A 125 -6.61 14.60 -12.67
N LEU A 126 -5.75 15.62 -12.58
CA LEU A 126 -6.01 16.96 -13.08
C LEU A 126 -5.81 17.13 -14.59
N ALA A 127 -5.44 16.08 -15.32
CA ALA A 127 -5.35 16.14 -16.79
C ALA A 127 -6.73 16.24 -17.48
N SER A 128 -7.80 15.78 -16.83
CA SER A 128 -9.17 15.92 -17.32
C SER A 128 -10.18 15.85 -16.17
N ARG A 129 -11.35 16.49 -16.37
CA ARG A 129 -12.42 16.48 -15.35
C ARG A 129 -12.82 15.05 -14.99
N ARG A 130 -12.90 14.79 -13.68
CA ARG A 130 -13.35 13.51 -13.11
C ARG A 130 -14.61 13.72 -12.26
N ASP A 131 -15.46 12.72 -12.19
CA ASP A 131 -16.64 12.70 -11.32
C ASP A 131 -16.37 11.99 -9.98
N TYR A 132 -15.10 11.79 -9.65
CA TYR A 132 -14.59 11.15 -8.43
C TYR A 132 -13.32 11.87 -7.92
N VAL A 133 -12.94 11.56 -6.69
CA VAL A 133 -11.69 12.02 -6.07
C VAL A 133 -10.87 10.83 -5.64
N VAL A 134 -9.56 10.88 -5.89
CA VAL A 134 -8.58 9.92 -5.40
C VAL A 134 -7.91 10.49 -4.14
N TYR A 135 -7.96 9.73 -3.06
CA TYR A 135 -7.33 10.07 -1.78
C TYR A 135 -6.19 9.11 -1.49
N ILE A 136 -5.10 9.62 -0.96
CA ILE A 136 -3.93 8.85 -0.56
C ILE A 136 -3.61 9.20 0.90
N PRO A 137 -4.19 8.49 1.87
CA PRO A 137 -3.80 8.66 3.26
C PRO A 137 -2.33 8.31 3.43
N GLN A 138 -1.57 9.22 4.03
CA GLN A 138 -0.15 9.00 4.29
C GLN A 138 0.05 8.61 5.76
N PRO A 139 0.31 7.33 6.04
CA PRO A 139 0.39 6.84 7.41
C PRO A 139 1.43 7.53 8.28
N ALA A 140 2.51 8.04 7.67
CA ALA A 140 3.55 8.78 8.39
C ALA A 140 3.05 10.10 9.03
N TYR A 141 1.94 10.66 8.52
CA TYR A 141 1.32 11.88 9.06
C TYR A 141 0.09 11.58 9.93
N LEU A 142 -0.31 10.32 10.03
CA LEU A 142 -1.39 9.91 10.92
C LEU A 142 -0.78 9.66 12.30
N ALA A 143 -0.64 10.75 13.07
CA ALA A 143 -0.04 10.73 14.39
C ALA A 143 -0.92 9.98 15.39
N GLU A 144 -0.72 8.68 15.51
CA GLU A 144 -1.04 7.92 16.71
C GLU A 144 0.26 7.31 17.22
N GLU A 145 0.51 7.48 18.51
CA GLU A 145 1.62 6.81 19.18
C GLU A 145 1.51 5.30 18.93
N PRO A 146 2.59 4.64 18.46
CA PRO A 146 2.58 3.19 18.30
C PRO A 146 2.20 2.54 19.63
N SER A 147 1.41 1.48 19.60
CA SER A 147 1.16 0.73 20.80
C SER A 147 2.47 0.20 21.39
N THR A 148 2.54 0.09 22.72
CA THR A 148 3.73 -0.43 23.41
C THR A 148 4.09 -1.86 22.99
N ALA A 149 3.16 -2.61 22.37
CA ALA A 149 3.40 -3.95 21.82
C ALA A 149 4.15 -3.94 20.48
N ALA A 150 4.18 -2.81 19.75
CA ALA A 150 4.90 -2.69 18.47
C ALA A 150 6.29 -2.04 18.68
N GLN A 151 7.07 -2.53 19.65
CA GLN A 151 8.46 -2.10 19.80
C GLN A 151 9.35 -2.92 18.85
N TRP A 152 9.81 -2.27 17.79
CA TRP A 152 10.71 -2.87 16.82
C TRP A 152 12.14 -2.93 17.39
N GLU A 153 12.81 -4.06 17.22
CA GLU A 153 14.18 -4.28 17.68
C GLU A 153 15.20 -3.91 16.60
N THR A 154 14.79 -4.01 15.33
CA THR A 154 15.67 -3.72 14.20
C THR A 154 15.70 -2.22 13.86
N VAL A 155 16.91 -1.69 13.66
CA VAL A 155 17.13 -0.29 13.26
C VAL A 155 16.94 -0.12 11.75
N ILE A 156 17.41 -1.10 10.97
CA ILE A 156 17.26 -1.16 9.51
C ILE A 156 16.18 -2.19 9.22
N ASP A 157 15.07 -1.75 8.63
CA ASP A 157 13.90 -2.57 8.41
C ASP A 157 13.06 -2.02 7.24
N ASP A 158 13.67 -2.05 6.06
CA ASP A 158 13.10 -1.43 4.86
C ASP A 158 12.33 -2.43 3.98
N HIS A 159 12.75 -3.72 3.95
CA HIS A 159 12.09 -4.73 3.11
C HIS A 159 12.31 -6.16 3.63
N ALA A 160 11.23 -6.89 3.80
CA ALA A 160 11.19 -8.28 4.30
C ALA A 160 11.84 -8.45 5.70
N GLY A 161 11.97 -7.37 6.47
CA GLY A 161 12.58 -7.38 7.79
C GLY A 161 11.59 -7.74 8.91
N GLU A 162 11.83 -7.20 10.10
CA GLU A 162 11.04 -7.51 11.28
C GLU A 162 9.57 -7.18 11.15
N ARG A 163 9.25 -6.00 10.57
CA ARG A 163 7.84 -5.53 10.44
C ARG A 163 7.04 -6.42 9.54
N GLU A 164 7.48 -6.61 8.29
CA GLU A 164 6.72 -7.42 7.33
C GLU A 164 6.65 -8.88 7.74
N THR A 165 7.73 -9.42 8.30
CA THR A 165 7.74 -10.77 8.87
C THR A 165 6.72 -10.90 9.99
N SER A 166 6.64 -9.92 10.90
CA SER A 166 5.66 -9.90 11.99
C SER A 166 4.22 -9.82 11.45
N MET A 167 4.00 -8.97 10.45
CA MET A 167 2.68 -8.84 9.82
C MET A 167 2.22 -10.15 9.19
N ILE A 168 3.09 -10.85 8.45
CA ILE A 168 2.72 -12.15 7.86
C ILE A 168 2.57 -13.23 8.91
N LEU A 169 3.40 -13.26 9.96
CA LEU A 169 3.21 -14.17 11.11
C LEU A 169 1.84 -13.97 11.76
N ALA A 170 1.33 -12.75 11.83
CA ALA A 170 0.04 -12.46 12.44
C ALA A 170 -1.16 -12.94 11.59
N ILE A 171 -1.03 -13.04 10.27
CA ILE A 171 -2.16 -13.30 9.36
C ILE A 171 -2.05 -14.60 8.54
N ARG A 172 -0.83 -15.04 8.23
CA ARG A 172 -0.53 -16.21 7.40
C ARG A 172 0.74 -16.91 7.90
N PRO A 173 0.83 -17.32 9.19
CA PRO A 173 2.04 -17.91 9.77
C PRO A 173 2.52 -19.17 9.02
N GLU A 174 1.62 -19.90 8.40
CA GLU A 174 1.94 -21.10 7.62
C GLU A 174 2.75 -20.80 6.34
N LEU A 175 2.81 -19.55 5.89
CA LEU A 175 3.60 -19.13 4.72
C LEU A 175 5.01 -18.64 5.09
N VAL A 176 5.27 -18.40 6.36
CA VAL A 176 6.59 -17.90 6.82
C VAL A 176 7.57 -19.06 7.02
N ARG A 177 8.79 -18.90 6.53
CA ARG A 177 9.88 -19.90 6.58
C ARG A 177 11.09 -19.33 7.31
N LEU A 178 10.97 -19.05 8.63
CA LEU A 178 12.04 -18.43 9.41
C LEU A 178 13.38 -19.19 9.32
N ALA A 179 13.35 -20.51 9.15
CA ALA A 179 14.56 -21.32 8.94
C ALA A 179 15.30 -21.00 7.62
N SER A 180 14.68 -20.27 6.70
CA SER A 180 15.28 -19.82 5.43
C SER A 180 15.87 -18.41 5.53
N LEU A 181 15.84 -17.79 6.71
CA LEU A 181 16.51 -16.50 6.91
C LEU A 181 18.01 -16.63 6.63
N PRO A 182 18.61 -15.63 5.97
CA PRO A 182 20.03 -15.68 5.64
C PRO A 182 20.91 -15.63 6.87
N ALA A 183 22.17 -15.97 6.68
CA ALA A 183 23.20 -15.81 7.71
C ALA A 183 23.38 -14.33 8.09
N ASP A 184 24.07 -14.08 9.20
CA ASP A 184 24.33 -12.75 9.72
C ASP A 184 24.96 -11.82 8.66
N GLY A 185 24.46 -10.59 8.59
CA GLY A 185 24.96 -9.55 7.71
C GLY A 185 24.28 -9.45 6.34
N GLU A 186 23.52 -10.45 5.91
CA GLU A 186 22.62 -10.27 4.77
C GLU A 186 21.41 -9.41 5.20
N GLY A 187 20.92 -8.53 4.33
CA GLY A 187 19.88 -7.56 4.69
C GLY A 187 20.44 -6.22 5.16
N MET A 188 21.76 -6.06 5.22
CA MET A 188 22.38 -4.75 5.48
C MET A 188 22.70 -4.05 4.17
N PRO A 189 22.35 -2.75 4.01
CA PRO A 189 22.65 -1.99 2.80
C PRO A 189 24.13 -1.93 2.50
N LEU A 190 24.52 -2.18 1.25
CA LEU A 190 25.93 -2.18 0.82
C LEU A 190 26.55 -0.80 0.70
N GLY A 191 25.76 0.27 0.67
CA GLY A 191 26.26 1.65 0.59
C GLY A 191 26.95 2.02 -0.72
N ARG A 192 26.75 1.26 -1.82
CA ARG A 192 27.47 1.45 -3.08
C ARG A 192 27.26 2.82 -3.74
N LEU A 193 26.13 3.48 -3.45
CA LEU A 193 25.82 4.84 -3.93
C LEU A 193 25.78 5.86 -2.80
N LYS A 194 26.38 5.54 -1.64
CA LYS A 194 26.43 6.43 -0.48
C LYS A 194 26.91 7.84 -0.82
N PRO A 195 27.97 8.08 -1.63
CA PRO A 195 28.41 9.44 -1.97
C PRO A 195 27.32 10.27 -2.69
N LEU A 196 26.49 9.68 -3.53
CA LEU A 196 25.38 10.37 -4.18
C LEU A 196 24.24 10.64 -3.20
N ARG A 197 23.90 9.66 -2.38
CA ARG A 197 22.85 9.78 -1.36
C ARG A 197 23.17 10.86 -0.32
N ASP A 198 24.42 10.94 0.13
CA ASP A 198 24.89 11.96 1.09
C ASP A 198 24.75 13.39 0.52
N GLN A 199 24.70 13.55 -0.80
CA GLN A 199 24.42 14.80 -1.50
C GLN A 199 22.94 14.97 -1.90
N GLY A 200 22.04 14.12 -1.42
CA GLY A 200 20.62 14.17 -1.76
C GLY A 200 20.30 13.83 -3.22
N THR A 201 21.23 13.16 -3.92
CA THR A 201 21.05 12.81 -5.34
C THR A 201 20.39 11.43 -5.48
N TYR A 202 19.23 11.42 -6.10
CA TYR A 202 18.48 10.20 -6.41
C TYR A 202 18.86 9.66 -7.81
N VAL A 203 18.92 8.33 -7.92
CA VAL A 203 19.11 7.61 -9.18
C VAL A 203 18.31 6.30 -9.14
N GLY A 204 17.62 5.95 -10.21
CA GLY A 204 16.66 4.82 -10.24
C GLY A 204 17.23 3.44 -9.86
N ILE A 205 18.55 3.24 -9.94
CA ILE A 205 19.22 1.97 -9.56
C ILE A 205 19.57 1.89 -8.06
N TRP A 206 19.22 2.89 -7.25
CA TRP A 206 19.63 3.00 -5.86
C TRP A 206 19.32 1.78 -4.99
N TRP A 207 18.13 1.20 -5.17
CA TRP A 207 17.69 0.03 -4.39
C TRP A 207 18.57 -1.19 -4.67
N TYR A 208 18.78 -1.53 -5.95
CA TYR A 208 19.67 -2.61 -6.33
C TYR A 208 21.11 -2.34 -5.89
N ALA A 209 21.53 -1.08 -5.90
CA ALA A 209 22.87 -0.73 -5.46
C ALA A 209 23.10 -1.06 -3.99
N ASP A 210 22.12 -0.88 -3.14
CA ASP A 210 22.22 -1.19 -1.72
C ASP A 210 21.77 -2.61 -1.38
N ASN A 211 20.72 -3.11 -2.03
CA ASN A 211 20.06 -4.36 -1.66
C ASN A 211 19.91 -5.34 -2.85
N PRO A 212 21.02 -5.88 -3.41
CA PRO A 212 20.97 -6.72 -4.63
C PRO A 212 20.29 -8.07 -4.41
N THR A 213 20.16 -8.53 -3.17
CA THR A 213 19.38 -9.73 -2.80
C THR A 213 17.89 -9.46 -2.66
N HIS A 214 17.49 -8.20 -2.72
CA HIS A 214 16.13 -7.72 -2.46
C HIS A 214 15.66 -8.11 -1.05
N TYR A 215 16.55 -7.93 -0.06
CA TYR A 215 16.30 -8.11 1.37
C TYR A 215 17.00 -6.98 2.13
N CYS A 216 16.27 -6.28 3.01
CA CYS A 216 16.82 -5.16 3.77
C CYS A 216 16.19 -5.09 5.15
N GLY A 217 16.84 -5.68 6.13
CA GLY A 217 16.37 -5.80 7.52
C GLY A 217 16.76 -7.12 8.15
N ASP A 218 16.11 -7.46 9.27
CA ASP A 218 16.27 -8.74 9.97
C ASP A 218 14.89 -9.27 10.42
N GLY A 219 14.45 -10.39 9.86
CA GLY A 219 13.19 -11.04 10.23
C GLY A 219 13.24 -11.88 11.52
N ARG A 220 14.43 -12.07 12.15
CA ARG A 220 14.58 -12.96 13.32
C ARG A 220 13.84 -12.49 14.57
N PRO A 221 13.78 -11.17 14.89
CA PRO A 221 13.02 -10.70 16.06
C PRO A 221 11.51 -10.59 15.83
N ALA A 222 11.03 -10.96 14.65
CA ALA A 222 9.62 -10.85 14.29
C ALA A 222 8.73 -11.75 15.14
N THR A 223 7.57 -11.24 15.55
CA THR A 223 6.53 -12.01 16.23
C THR A 223 5.13 -11.68 15.70
N ALA A 224 4.21 -12.64 15.83
CA ALA A 224 2.81 -12.44 15.44
C ALA A 224 2.14 -11.32 16.27
N GLU A 225 2.52 -11.16 17.54
CA GLU A 225 1.99 -10.13 18.43
C GLU A 225 2.36 -8.73 17.95
N LYS A 226 3.63 -8.52 17.54
CA LYS A 226 4.08 -7.25 16.94
C LYS A 226 3.28 -6.92 15.67
N GLY A 227 3.08 -7.90 14.81
CA GLY A 227 2.28 -7.74 13.59
C GLY A 227 0.81 -7.41 13.89
N ALA A 228 0.19 -8.12 14.84
CA ALA A 228 -1.19 -7.86 15.25
C ALA A 228 -1.37 -6.45 15.84
N ALA A 229 -0.42 -5.99 16.66
CA ALA A 229 -0.40 -4.65 17.22
C ALA A 229 -0.29 -3.58 16.12
N TRP A 230 0.63 -3.78 15.16
CA TRP A 230 0.79 -2.89 14.01
C TRP A 230 -0.51 -2.76 13.21
N PHE A 231 -1.17 -3.87 12.88
CA PHE A 231 -2.45 -3.83 12.19
C PHE A 231 -3.51 -3.07 12.99
N ALA A 232 -3.58 -3.28 14.30
CA ALA A 232 -4.55 -2.60 15.16
C ALA A 232 -4.34 -1.09 15.17
N ASP A 233 -3.10 -0.63 15.32
CA ASP A 233 -2.77 0.80 15.34
C ASP A 233 -3.01 1.44 13.98
N ARG A 234 -2.49 0.81 12.92
CA ARG A 234 -2.61 1.33 11.57
C ARG A 234 -4.05 1.39 11.07
N SER A 235 -4.85 0.37 11.35
CA SER A 235 -6.25 0.36 10.95
C SER A 235 -7.09 1.42 11.68
N ARG A 236 -6.84 1.67 12.99
CA ARG A 236 -7.50 2.76 13.72
C ARG A 236 -7.18 4.14 13.15
N ALA A 237 -5.90 4.40 12.86
CA ALA A 237 -5.47 5.66 12.28
C ALA A 237 -6.09 5.90 10.89
N LEU A 238 -6.07 4.87 10.03
CA LEU A 238 -6.66 4.94 8.71
C LEU A 238 -8.20 5.05 8.76
N ALA A 239 -8.88 4.37 9.68
CA ALA A 239 -10.33 4.50 9.83
C ALA A 239 -10.75 5.93 10.18
N LYS A 240 -9.99 6.66 11.01
CA LYS A 240 -10.21 8.09 11.25
C LYS A 240 -10.05 8.92 9.97
N ALA A 241 -9.04 8.63 9.16
CA ALA A 241 -8.85 9.29 7.88
C ALA A 241 -10.04 9.00 6.93
N ILE A 242 -10.54 7.76 6.89
CA ILE A 242 -11.72 7.40 6.09
C ILE A 242 -12.96 8.19 6.55
N ARG A 243 -13.18 8.34 7.87
CA ARG A 243 -14.28 9.17 8.37
C ARG A 243 -14.16 10.62 7.90
N THR A 244 -12.98 11.22 7.96
CA THR A 244 -12.74 12.56 7.43
C THR A 244 -13.00 12.64 5.92
N ILE A 245 -12.58 11.63 5.16
CA ILE A 245 -12.82 11.54 3.72
C ILE A 245 -14.32 11.43 3.41
N LYS A 246 -15.09 10.68 4.21
CA LYS A 246 -16.55 10.59 4.04
C LYS A 246 -17.22 11.96 4.19
N ASP A 247 -16.76 12.76 5.11
CA ASP A 247 -17.30 14.10 5.38
C ASP A 247 -16.80 15.15 4.35
N ASP A 248 -15.70 14.87 3.65
CA ASP A 248 -15.11 15.80 2.68
C ASP A 248 -16.04 16.00 1.46
N LYS A 249 -16.40 17.24 1.23
CA LYS A 249 -17.11 17.74 0.02
C LYS A 249 -16.26 18.76 -0.73
N GLU A 250 -15.23 19.25 -0.09
CA GLU A 250 -14.43 20.37 -0.58
C GLU A 250 -13.48 19.95 -1.70
N SER A 251 -12.87 18.77 -1.61
CA SER A 251 -11.96 18.28 -2.66
C SER A 251 -12.65 18.19 -4.01
N LYS A 252 -13.89 17.66 -4.06
CA LYS A 252 -14.65 17.60 -5.33
C LYS A 252 -15.07 18.97 -5.80
N ARG A 253 -15.52 19.85 -4.90
CA ARG A 253 -15.89 21.23 -5.23
C ARG A 253 -14.70 21.98 -5.85
N LEU A 254 -13.50 21.85 -5.25
CA LEU A 254 -12.28 22.48 -5.75
C LEU A 254 -11.82 21.90 -7.10
N GLN A 255 -11.97 20.59 -7.31
CA GLN A 255 -11.72 20.00 -8.63
C GLN A 255 -12.67 20.60 -9.69
N ASP A 256 -13.95 20.75 -9.39
CA ASP A 256 -14.91 21.34 -10.34
C ASP A 256 -14.59 22.81 -10.63
N GLU A 257 -14.30 23.60 -9.59
CA GLU A 257 -13.84 24.99 -9.71
C GLU A 257 -12.58 25.10 -10.56
N PHE A 258 -11.62 24.21 -10.38
CA PHE A 258 -10.39 24.17 -11.17
C PHE A 258 -10.70 23.97 -12.66
N PHE A 259 -11.54 23.01 -13.01
CA PHE A 259 -11.87 22.71 -14.39
C PHE A 259 -12.77 23.78 -15.05
N GLU A 260 -13.50 24.56 -14.29
CA GLU A 260 -14.20 25.75 -14.79
C GLU A 260 -13.23 26.87 -15.22
N LYS A 261 -12.04 26.92 -14.59
CA LYS A 261 -10.99 27.90 -14.92
C LYS A 261 -10.05 27.45 -16.03
N VAL A 262 -9.92 26.15 -16.22
CA VAL A 262 -9.07 25.58 -17.29
C VAL A 262 -9.75 25.69 -18.67
N GLY A 263 -11.06 25.75 -18.74
CA GLY A 263 -11.87 25.89 -19.97
C GLY A 263 -12.36 24.56 -20.46
#